data_ec9b7529ab5007726125e33b1bb26c3c
#
_entry.id   ec9b7529ab5007726125e33b1bb26c3c
#
_cell.length_a   1.000
_cell.length_b   1.000
_cell.length_c   1.000
_cell.angle_alpha   90.00
_cell.angle_beta   90.00
_cell.angle_gamma   90.00
#
_symmetry.space_group_name_H-M   'P 1'
#
loop_
_entity.id
_entity.type
_entity.pdbx_description
1 polymer ?
#
loop_
_entity_poly.entity_id
_entity_poly.type
_entity_poly.pdbx_seq_one_letter_code
_entity_poly.pdbx_strand_id
1 'polypeptide(L)'
;EYWFGTQPGTANSTTNPGTLPTTNGQAVPTFVRHYNGAFFYFLQNIVNTNHQLLLKYDWYDPNIRVKGQDIGKAGTNLTSADVRYGTFGFGYIHHFNPQTKLILYYDLVKNETTRLAGYTTDLHDDVFTCRLQFRF
;
A
#
# COMPACT_ATOMS: atom_id res chain seq x y z
N GLU A 1 10.02 -2.83 9.63
CA GLU A 1 9.70 -1.47 10.09
C GLU A 1 8.21 -1.35 10.36
N TYR A 2 7.84 -0.64 11.42
CA TYR A 2 6.46 -0.34 11.77
C TYR A 2 6.35 1.16 12.09
N TRP A 3 5.31 1.80 11.59
CA TRP A 3 5.02 3.22 11.84
C TRP A 3 3.54 3.43 12.16
N PHE A 4 3.26 4.45 12.94
CA PHE A 4 1.90 4.85 13.30
C PHE A 4 1.88 6.35 13.62
N GLY A 5 0.71 6.94 13.55
CA GLY A 5 0.56 8.37 13.84
C GLY A 5 -0.80 8.93 13.48
N THR A 6 -0.83 10.24 13.30
CA THR A 6 -1.99 10.97 12.82
C THR A 6 -1.61 11.76 11.56
N GLN A 7 -2.54 11.83 10.62
CA GLN A 7 -2.38 12.61 9.39
C GLN A 7 -3.64 13.43 9.11
N PRO A 8 -3.52 14.73 8.87
CA PRO A 8 -4.63 15.53 8.37
C PRO A 8 -4.81 15.30 6.87
N GLY A 9 -6.03 15.43 6.40
CA GLY A 9 -6.36 15.28 4.99
C GLY A 9 -7.78 15.77 4.69
N THR A 10 -8.21 15.67 3.43
CA THR A 10 -9.60 15.91 3.02
C THR A 10 -10.39 14.57 3.05
N ALA A 11 -11.68 14.61 2.73
CA ALA A 11 -12.46 13.38 2.62
C ALA A 11 -11.87 12.40 1.59
N ASN A 12 -11.32 12.90 0.48
CA ASN A 12 -10.83 12.10 -0.64
C ASN A 12 -9.31 11.94 -0.70
N SER A 13 -8.57 12.45 0.29
CA SER A 13 -7.10 12.39 0.30
C SER A 13 -6.56 12.35 1.72
N THR A 14 -5.57 11.50 1.92
CA THR A 14 -4.75 11.42 3.15
C THR A 14 -3.61 12.43 3.16
N THR A 15 -3.37 13.13 2.05
CA THR A 15 -2.30 14.12 1.95
C THR A 15 -2.66 15.37 2.74
N ASN A 16 -1.74 15.82 3.59
CA ASN A 16 -1.88 17.12 4.25
C ASN A 16 -1.96 18.24 3.20
N PRO A 17 -3.06 19.00 3.14
CA PRO A 17 -3.24 20.04 2.14
C PRO A 17 -2.28 21.24 2.30
N GLY A 18 -1.55 21.34 3.42
CA GLY A 18 -0.63 22.45 3.71
C GLY A 18 -1.32 23.78 4.01
N THR A 19 -2.38 24.06 3.27
CA THR A 19 -3.28 25.20 3.47
C THR A 19 -4.73 24.71 3.51
N LEU A 20 -5.65 25.48 4.07
CA LEU A 20 -7.07 25.10 4.07
C LEU A 20 -7.58 25.02 2.62
N PRO A 21 -7.96 23.83 2.13
CA PRO A 21 -8.47 23.70 0.78
C PRO A 21 -9.84 24.41 0.68
N THR A 22 -10.08 25.05 -0.44
CA THR A 22 -11.35 25.72 -0.72
C THR A 22 -11.98 25.22 -2.01
N THR A 23 -13.31 25.14 -2.05
CA THR A 23 -14.07 24.87 -3.27
C THR A 23 -15.13 25.99 -3.40
N ASN A 24 -15.12 26.68 -4.53
CA ASN A 24 -15.99 27.86 -4.75
C ASN A 24 -15.90 28.89 -3.62
N GLY A 25 -14.71 29.16 -3.08
CA GLY A 25 -14.48 30.12 -2.01
C GLY A 25 -14.90 29.65 -0.60
N GLN A 26 -15.44 28.41 -0.47
CA GLN A 26 -15.80 27.80 0.81
C GLN A 26 -14.72 26.84 1.28
N ALA A 27 -14.41 26.85 2.58
CA ALA A 27 -13.47 25.91 3.16
C ALA A 27 -13.99 24.47 3.03
N VAL A 28 -13.13 23.58 2.53
CA VAL A 28 -13.41 22.13 2.49
C VAL A 28 -13.06 21.53 3.86
N PRO A 29 -13.92 20.69 4.44
CA PRO A 29 -13.62 20.02 5.71
C PRO A 29 -12.34 19.20 5.66
N THR A 30 -11.53 19.32 6.71
CA THR A 30 -10.35 18.51 6.93
C THR A 30 -10.61 17.51 8.05
N PHE A 31 -9.99 16.33 7.93
CA PHE A 31 -10.14 15.21 8.86
C PHE A 31 -8.77 14.78 9.36
N VAL A 32 -8.67 14.45 10.64
CA VAL A 32 -7.48 13.85 11.21
C VAL A 32 -7.70 12.33 11.31
N ARG A 33 -6.90 11.58 10.58
CA ARG A 33 -6.92 10.11 10.58
C ARG A 33 -5.79 9.58 11.44
N HIS A 34 -6.06 8.49 12.15
CA HIS A 34 -5.04 7.71 12.85
C HIS A 34 -4.63 6.56 11.96
N TYR A 35 -3.39 6.52 11.55
CA TYR A 35 -2.90 5.50 10.64
C TYR A 35 -1.89 4.56 11.31
N ASN A 36 -1.75 3.37 10.75
CA ASN A 36 -0.59 2.53 10.95
C ASN A 36 -0.17 1.83 9.66
N GLY A 37 1.04 1.35 9.66
CA GLY A 37 1.58 0.54 8.59
C GLY A 37 2.87 -0.15 9.00
N ALA A 38 3.21 -1.19 8.28
CA ALA A 38 4.49 -1.85 8.43
C ALA A 38 4.90 -2.54 7.14
N PHE A 39 6.20 -2.83 7.04
CA PHE A 39 6.70 -3.75 6.05
C PHE A 39 7.73 -4.71 6.66
N PHE A 40 7.75 -5.89 6.12
CA PHE A 40 8.67 -6.96 6.45
C PHE A 40 9.25 -7.55 5.16
N TYR A 41 10.58 -7.74 5.13
CA TYR A 41 11.28 -8.41 4.05
C TYR A 41 12.08 -9.59 4.60
N PHE A 42 12.00 -10.71 3.92
CA PHE A 42 12.83 -11.88 4.14
C PHE A 42 13.53 -12.25 2.85
N LEU A 43 14.88 -12.26 2.88
CA LEU A 43 15.71 -12.67 1.77
C LEU A 43 16.48 -13.92 2.18
N GLN A 44 16.38 -14.96 1.37
CA GLN A 44 17.05 -16.23 1.59
C GLN A 44 17.93 -16.59 0.40
N ASN A 45 19.23 -16.65 0.61
CA ASN A 45 20.15 -17.23 -0.37
C ASN A 45 20.00 -18.74 -0.37
N ILE A 46 19.91 -19.35 -1.55
CA ILE A 46 19.95 -20.78 -1.71
C ILE A 46 21.42 -21.18 -1.70
N VAL A 47 21.79 -21.98 -0.72
CA VAL A 47 23.19 -22.35 -0.42
C VAL A 47 23.88 -22.94 -1.67
N ASN A 48 25.11 -22.51 -1.92
CA ASN A 48 25.95 -22.91 -3.06
C ASN A 48 25.33 -22.65 -4.45
N THR A 49 24.45 -21.65 -4.56
CA THR A 49 23.85 -21.27 -5.84
C THR A 49 23.88 -19.75 -6.03
N ASN A 50 23.59 -19.30 -7.24
CA ASN A 50 23.41 -17.89 -7.58
C ASN A 50 21.93 -17.47 -7.47
N HIS A 51 21.14 -18.18 -6.66
CA HIS A 51 19.71 -17.99 -6.51
C HIS A 51 19.36 -17.43 -5.14
N GLN A 52 18.40 -16.53 -5.10
CA GLN A 52 17.88 -15.93 -3.88
C GLN A 52 16.36 -15.85 -3.95
N LEU A 53 15.69 -16.18 -2.85
CA LEU A 53 14.26 -16.00 -2.67
C LEU A 53 14.00 -14.75 -1.85
N LEU A 54 12.91 -14.07 -2.18
CA LEU A 54 12.46 -12.87 -1.48
C LEU A 54 10.99 -13.05 -1.12
N LEU A 55 10.65 -12.81 0.14
CA LEU A 55 9.29 -12.70 0.63
C LEU A 55 9.12 -11.30 1.24
N LYS A 56 7.99 -10.70 0.98
CA LYS A 56 7.60 -9.38 1.50
C LYS A 56 6.18 -9.49 2.07
N TYR A 57 5.95 -8.81 3.16
CA TYR A 57 4.60 -8.49 3.62
C TYR A 57 4.57 -7.05 4.09
N ASP A 58 3.60 -6.29 3.60
CA ASP A 58 3.35 -4.94 4.07
C ASP A 58 1.85 -4.68 4.19
N TRP A 59 1.50 -3.72 5.00
CA TRP A 59 0.16 -3.15 5.06
C TRP A 59 0.22 -1.66 5.36
N TYR A 60 -0.83 -0.98 4.96
CA TYR A 60 -1.10 0.38 5.33
C TYR A 60 -2.58 0.57 5.60
N ASP A 61 -2.90 1.00 6.82
CA ASP A 61 -4.25 1.35 7.24
C ASP A 61 -4.28 2.87 7.48
N PRO A 62 -4.89 3.65 6.57
CA PRO A 62 -4.94 5.10 6.68
C PRO A 62 -5.84 5.60 7.80
N ASN A 63 -6.75 4.76 8.31
CA ASN A 63 -7.70 5.14 9.36
C ASN A 63 -8.13 3.97 10.24
N ILE A 64 -7.27 3.58 11.17
CA ILE A 64 -7.47 2.44 12.09
C ILE A 64 -8.71 2.52 12.97
N ARG A 65 -9.38 3.68 13.01
CA ARG A 65 -10.63 3.89 13.77
C ARG A 65 -11.90 3.57 12.97
N VAL A 66 -11.75 3.25 11.69
CA VAL A 66 -12.83 2.97 10.76
C VAL A 66 -12.76 1.51 10.33
N LYS A 67 -13.91 0.87 10.19
CA LYS A 67 -14.02 -0.48 9.62
C LYS A 67 -14.48 -0.38 8.18
N GLY A 68 -14.02 -1.30 7.33
CA GLY A 68 -14.40 -1.32 5.92
C GLY A 68 -15.92 -1.23 5.69
N GLN A 69 -16.73 -1.84 6.56
CA GLN A 69 -18.19 -1.79 6.48
C GLN A 69 -18.80 -0.38 6.70
N ASP A 70 -18.05 0.56 7.24
CA ASP A 70 -18.48 1.94 7.44
C ASP A 70 -18.08 2.84 6.26
N ILE A 71 -17.09 2.41 5.46
CA ILE A 71 -16.61 3.14 4.27
C ILE A 71 -17.66 3.01 3.16
N GLY A 72 -18.08 4.17 2.63
CA GLY A 72 -19.15 4.24 1.63
C GLY A 72 -20.58 4.13 2.17
N LYS A 73 -20.75 4.14 3.51
CA LYS A 73 -22.07 4.19 4.14
C LYS A 73 -22.69 5.57 3.97
N ALA A 74 -23.97 5.61 3.64
CA ALA A 74 -24.72 6.87 3.51
C ALA A 74 -24.64 7.72 4.80
N GLY A 75 -24.41 9.02 4.65
CA GLY A 75 -24.27 9.96 5.76
C GLY A 75 -22.89 9.99 6.41
N THR A 76 -21.91 9.23 5.90
CA THR A 76 -20.51 9.32 6.32
C THR A 76 -19.67 10.05 5.27
N ASN A 77 -18.53 10.61 5.72
CA ASN A 77 -17.52 11.22 4.83
C ASN A 77 -16.34 10.27 4.59
N LEU A 78 -16.60 8.94 4.73
CA LEU A 78 -15.58 7.91 4.57
C LEU A 78 -15.54 7.48 3.10
N THR A 79 -14.34 7.50 2.53
CA THR A 79 -14.10 7.32 1.10
C THR A 79 -12.96 6.31 0.84
N SER A 80 -12.53 6.19 -0.41
CA SER A 80 -11.36 5.39 -0.78
C SER A 80 -10.07 5.80 -0.05
N ALA A 81 -10.00 7.04 0.48
CA ALA A 81 -8.88 7.50 1.29
C ALA A 81 -8.78 6.82 2.68
N ASP A 82 -9.83 6.12 3.10
CA ASP A 82 -9.88 5.39 4.37
C ASP A 82 -9.68 3.87 4.21
N VAL A 83 -9.57 3.38 2.97
CA VAL A 83 -9.43 1.94 2.66
C VAL A 83 -8.05 1.43 3.03
N ARG A 84 -8.01 0.33 3.78
CA ARG A 84 -6.78 -0.36 4.12
C ARG A 84 -6.32 -1.26 2.98
N TYR A 85 -5.00 -1.30 2.78
CA TYR A 85 -4.31 -2.20 1.86
C TYR A 85 -3.30 -3.06 2.57
N GLY A 86 -3.10 -4.26 2.06
CA GLY A 86 -2.00 -5.15 2.42
C GLY A 86 -1.42 -5.80 1.17
N THR A 87 -0.13 -6.04 1.14
CA THR A 87 0.55 -6.66 0.00
C THR A 87 1.38 -7.84 0.49
N PHE A 88 1.21 -8.98 -0.15
CA PHE A 88 2.10 -10.10 -0.01
C PHE A 88 2.92 -10.26 -1.29
N GLY A 89 4.23 -10.06 -1.19
CA GLY A 89 5.15 -10.16 -2.30
C GLY A 89 6.03 -11.41 -2.22
N PHE A 90 6.25 -12.05 -3.34
CA PHE A 90 7.26 -13.11 -3.44
C PHE A 90 8.09 -12.90 -4.69
N GLY A 91 9.38 -13.18 -4.57
CA GLY A 91 10.33 -12.91 -5.63
C GLY A 91 11.43 -13.97 -5.72
N TYR A 92 11.98 -14.02 -6.90
CA TYR A 92 13.14 -14.83 -7.24
C TYR A 92 14.20 -13.95 -7.88
N ILE A 93 15.44 -14.08 -7.39
CA ILE A 93 16.58 -13.33 -7.91
C ILE A 93 17.62 -14.34 -8.39
N HIS A 94 18.07 -14.17 -9.63
CA HIS A 94 19.18 -14.90 -10.21
C HIS A 94 20.36 -13.98 -10.45
N HIS A 95 21.49 -14.25 -9.85
CA HIS A 95 22.74 -13.54 -10.06
C HIS A 95 23.54 -14.22 -11.18
N PHE A 96 23.63 -13.62 -12.35
CA PHE A 96 24.50 -14.11 -13.44
C PHE A 96 25.96 -13.94 -13.09
N ASN A 97 26.29 -12.79 -12.47
CA ASN A 97 27.60 -12.42 -11.97
C ASN A 97 27.43 -11.30 -10.91
N PRO A 98 28.52 -10.81 -10.26
CA PRO A 98 28.42 -9.76 -9.25
C PRO A 98 27.80 -8.44 -9.73
N GLN A 99 27.81 -8.19 -11.03
CA GLN A 99 27.31 -6.96 -11.63
C GLN A 99 25.93 -7.11 -12.27
N THR A 100 25.46 -8.34 -12.54
CA THR A 100 24.23 -8.56 -13.31
C THR A 100 23.29 -9.52 -12.60
N LYS A 101 22.04 -9.13 -12.42
CA LYS A 101 21.00 -9.97 -11.85
C LYS A 101 19.66 -9.80 -12.54
N LEU A 102 18.91 -10.89 -12.60
CA LEU A 102 17.51 -10.93 -12.97
C LEU A 102 16.65 -11.00 -11.70
N ILE A 103 15.62 -10.19 -11.64
CA ILE A 103 14.63 -10.19 -10.56
C ILE A 103 13.27 -10.44 -11.17
N LEU A 104 12.62 -11.52 -10.73
CA LEU A 104 11.22 -11.80 -11.00
C LEU A 104 10.47 -11.63 -9.69
N TYR A 105 9.42 -10.83 -9.69
CA TYR A 105 8.72 -10.48 -8.47
C TYR A 105 7.22 -10.34 -8.72
N TYR A 106 6.41 -10.84 -7.81
CA TYR A 106 4.95 -10.77 -7.86
C TYR A 106 4.39 -10.23 -6.56
N ASP A 107 3.61 -9.15 -6.65
CA ASP A 107 2.85 -8.57 -5.55
C ASP A 107 1.38 -8.97 -5.66
N LEU A 108 0.89 -9.67 -4.64
CA LEU A 108 -0.52 -9.91 -4.38
C LEU A 108 -1.04 -8.76 -3.53
N VAL A 109 -1.77 -7.85 -4.14
CA VAL A 109 -2.34 -6.68 -3.46
C VAL A 109 -3.74 -7.02 -2.96
N LYS A 110 -4.05 -6.65 -1.73
CA LYS A 110 -5.35 -6.89 -1.09
C LYS A 110 -5.87 -5.62 -0.46
N ASN A 111 -7.06 -5.21 -0.84
CA ASN A 111 -7.79 -4.15 -0.15
C ASN A 111 -8.87 -4.73 0.76
N GLU A 112 -9.20 -4.00 1.82
CA GLU A 112 -10.35 -4.38 2.64
C GLU A 112 -11.67 -4.22 1.88
N THR A 113 -12.63 -5.09 2.18
CA THR A 113 -14.00 -5.03 1.62
C THR A 113 -14.78 -3.89 2.26
N THR A 114 -15.41 -3.06 1.45
CA THR A 114 -16.18 -1.88 1.87
C THR A 114 -17.58 -1.85 1.27
N ARG A 115 -18.36 -0.80 1.55
CA ARG A 115 -19.63 -0.51 0.86
C ARG A 115 -19.45 0.49 -0.29
N LEU A 116 -18.25 1.01 -0.48
CA LEU A 116 -17.96 1.97 -1.54
C LEU A 116 -17.94 1.26 -2.90
N ALA A 117 -18.63 1.82 -3.88
CA ALA A 117 -18.59 1.32 -5.24
C ALA A 117 -17.14 1.27 -5.76
N GLY A 118 -16.75 0.14 -6.35
CA GLY A 118 -15.38 -0.12 -6.76
C GLY A 118 -14.49 -0.77 -5.69
N TYR A 119 -14.93 -0.84 -4.42
CA TYR A 119 -14.19 -1.46 -3.29
C TYR A 119 -15.05 -2.46 -2.51
N THR A 120 -16.12 -2.98 -3.12
CA THR A 120 -17.00 -4.00 -2.51
C THR A 120 -16.36 -5.39 -2.51
N THR A 121 -15.37 -5.58 -3.33
CA THR A 121 -14.53 -6.78 -3.43
C THR A 121 -13.07 -6.36 -3.56
N ASP A 122 -12.19 -7.32 -3.46
CA ASP A 122 -10.77 -7.13 -3.74
C ASP A 122 -10.54 -6.68 -5.18
N LEU A 123 -9.66 -5.73 -5.38
CA LEU A 123 -9.30 -5.22 -6.71
C LEU A 123 -8.37 -6.22 -7.43
N HIS A 124 -8.42 -6.22 -8.75
CA HIS A 124 -7.49 -6.98 -9.59
C HIS A 124 -6.29 -6.10 -9.94
N ASP A 125 -5.48 -5.78 -8.93
CA ASP A 125 -4.35 -4.86 -9.02
C ASP A 125 -3.00 -5.52 -8.66
N ASP A 126 -2.95 -6.85 -8.74
CA ASP A 126 -1.72 -7.61 -8.59
C ASP A 126 -0.67 -7.19 -9.63
N VAL A 127 0.60 -7.17 -9.23
CA VAL A 127 1.69 -6.67 -10.07
C VAL A 127 2.77 -7.73 -10.27
N PHE A 128 3.07 -8.07 -11.52
CA PHE A 128 4.25 -8.83 -11.89
C PHE A 128 5.36 -7.91 -12.37
N THR A 129 6.55 -8.05 -11.78
CA THR A 129 7.74 -7.30 -12.15
C THR A 129 8.83 -8.24 -12.66
N CYS A 130 9.35 -7.94 -13.86
CA CYS A 130 10.58 -8.53 -14.40
C CYS A 130 11.61 -7.44 -14.58
N ARG A 131 12.75 -7.54 -13.90
CA ARG A 131 13.82 -6.53 -13.95
C ARG A 131 15.17 -7.17 -14.19
N LEU A 132 15.88 -6.68 -15.20
CA LEU A 132 17.30 -6.96 -15.39
C LEU A 132 18.10 -5.76 -14.87
N GLN A 133 18.98 -6.00 -13.92
CA GLN A 133 19.77 -4.95 -13.27
C GLN A 133 21.26 -5.15 -13.54
N PHE A 134 21.92 -4.07 -13.97
CA PHE A 134 23.36 -3.98 -14.18
C PHE A 134 23.97 -2.96 -13.21
N ARG A 135 25.15 -3.29 -12.71
CA ARG A 135 25.97 -2.38 -11.89
C ARG A 135 27.31 -2.17 -12.61
N PHE A 136 27.65 -0.92 -12.86
CA PHE A 136 28.92 -0.50 -13.47
C PHE A 136 29.93 -0.11 -12.40
#